data_b6165aa94802fb2cb866ceaa8cef4b77
#
_entry.id   b6165aa94802fb2cb866ceaa8cef4b77
#
_cell.length_a   1.000
_cell.length_b   1.000
_cell.length_c   1.000
_cell.angle_alpha   90.00
_cell.angle_beta   90.00
_cell.angle_gamma   90.00
#
_symmetry.space_group_name_H-M   'P 1'
#
loop_
_entity.id
_entity.type
_entity.pdbx_description
1 polymer ?
#
loop_
_entity_poly.entity_id
_entity_poly.type
_entity_poly.pdbx_seq_one_letter_code
_entity_poly.pdbx_strand_id
1 'polypeptide(L)'
;MSYSISDLVTRSLLDVFGENDAARRRATVDELYNEDVVFYDPSKGAYRGRDEIYRIAGAIRATHPDFQYQPIGEPEELGNAGRLRWVAGRPGEVPAYAGTDFILARDGRISAIYLFFDKLP
;
A
#
# COMPACT_ATOMS: atom_id res chain seq x y z
N MET A 1 5.97 -11.42 -16.20
CA MET A 1 7.12 -10.94 -15.44
C MET A 1 6.76 -10.92 -13.97
N SER A 2 7.57 -11.52 -13.12
CA SER A 2 7.30 -11.48 -11.68
C SER A 2 8.09 -10.34 -11.03
N TYR A 3 7.47 -9.72 -10.02
CA TYR A 3 8.10 -8.67 -9.25
C TYR A 3 8.75 -9.28 -8.00
N SER A 4 9.83 -8.67 -7.52
CA SER A 4 10.35 -8.99 -6.20
C SER A 4 9.34 -8.55 -5.14
N ILE A 5 9.45 -9.11 -3.94
CA ILE A 5 8.58 -8.70 -2.83
C ILE A 5 8.81 -7.23 -2.49
N SER A 6 10.06 -6.77 -2.58
CA SER A 6 10.38 -5.35 -2.41
C SER A 6 9.66 -4.47 -3.43
N ASP A 7 9.61 -4.89 -4.70
CA ASP A 7 8.86 -4.15 -5.73
C ASP A 7 7.36 -4.15 -5.44
N LEU A 8 6.82 -5.29 -5.02
CA LEU A 8 5.39 -5.40 -4.71
C LEU A 8 4.98 -4.44 -3.59
N VAL A 9 5.70 -4.43 -2.49
CA VAL A 9 5.34 -3.55 -1.36
C VAL A 9 5.53 -2.08 -1.71
N THR A 10 6.56 -1.75 -2.46
CA THR A 10 6.81 -0.38 -2.89
C THR A 10 5.74 0.11 -3.86
N ARG A 11 5.39 -0.70 -4.86
CA ARG A 11 4.37 -0.34 -5.84
C ARG A 11 2.98 -0.28 -5.23
N SER A 12 2.67 -1.16 -4.27
CA SER A 12 1.41 -1.08 -3.53
C SER A 12 1.27 0.28 -2.84
N LEU A 13 2.31 0.74 -2.18
CA LEU A 13 2.30 2.04 -1.52
C LEU A 13 2.16 3.19 -2.52
N LEU A 14 3.00 3.24 -3.53
CA LEU A 14 3.13 4.40 -4.41
C LEU A 14 2.12 4.41 -5.56
N ASP A 15 1.83 3.25 -6.14
CA ASP A 15 1.04 3.15 -7.36
C ASP A 15 -0.42 2.73 -7.11
N VAL A 16 -0.76 2.38 -5.88
CA VAL A 16 -2.15 2.09 -5.48
C VAL A 16 -2.62 3.14 -4.48
N PHE A 17 -2.07 3.14 -3.29
CA PHE A 17 -2.50 4.08 -2.23
C PHE A 17 -2.03 5.50 -2.49
N GLY A 18 -0.94 5.69 -3.22
CA GLY A 18 -0.42 6.98 -3.61
C GLY A 18 -0.86 7.49 -4.99
N GLU A 19 -1.65 6.72 -5.75
CA GLU A 19 -2.02 7.05 -7.13
C GLU A 19 -3.38 7.77 -7.19
N ASN A 20 -3.36 9.02 -7.68
CA ASN A 20 -4.59 9.81 -7.82
C ASN A 20 -5.42 9.43 -9.05
N ASP A 21 -4.79 8.94 -10.11
CA ASP A 21 -5.52 8.57 -11.33
C ASP A 21 -6.22 7.22 -11.14
N ALA A 22 -7.55 7.23 -11.22
CA ALA A 22 -8.38 6.05 -10.94
C ALA A 22 -8.09 4.90 -11.91
N ALA A 23 -7.88 5.21 -13.20
CA ALA A 23 -7.63 4.17 -14.20
C ALA A 23 -6.28 3.50 -13.97
N ARG A 24 -5.24 4.28 -13.68
CA ARG A 24 -3.91 3.72 -13.35
C ARG A 24 -3.96 2.90 -12.09
N ARG A 25 -4.65 3.39 -11.06
CA ARG A 25 -4.81 2.68 -9.79
C ARG A 25 -5.49 1.33 -10.01
N ARG A 26 -6.57 1.31 -10.82
CA ARG A 26 -7.27 0.06 -11.12
C ARG A 26 -6.36 -0.95 -11.82
N ALA A 27 -5.63 -0.49 -12.83
CA ALA A 27 -4.72 -1.35 -13.58
C ALA A 27 -3.66 -1.95 -12.65
N THR A 28 -3.11 -1.15 -11.74
CA THR A 28 -2.10 -1.62 -10.78
C THR A 28 -2.69 -2.61 -9.78
N VAL A 29 -3.89 -2.37 -9.29
CA VAL A 29 -4.60 -3.32 -8.40
C VAL A 29 -4.72 -4.68 -9.07
N ASP A 30 -5.14 -4.72 -10.32
CA ASP A 30 -5.33 -5.98 -11.05
C ASP A 30 -3.99 -6.69 -11.31
N GLU A 31 -2.90 -5.95 -11.38
CA GLU A 31 -1.57 -6.49 -11.63
C GLU A 31 -0.91 -7.02 -10.35
N LEU A 32 -0.99 -6.27 -9.25
CA LEU A 32 -0.20 -6.56 -8.05
C LEU A 32 -0.84 -7.54 -7.07
N TYR A 33 -2.17 -7.59 -7.01
CA TYR A 33 -2.86 -8.34 -5.96
C TYR A 33 -3.50 -9.61 -6.49
N ASN A 34 -3.49 -10.67 -5.66
CA ASN A 34 -4.31 -11.85 -5.91
C ASN A 34 -5.79 -11.48 -5.82
N GLU A 35 -6.65 -12.26 -6.48
CA GLU A 35 -8.09 -12.02 -6.46
C GLU A 35 -8.67 -12.05 -5.05
N ASP A 36 -8.11 -12.90 -4.19
CA ASP A 36 -8.55 -13.10 -2.81
C ASP A 36 -7.72 -12.30 -1.80
N VAL A 37 -7.06 -11.25 -2.24
CA VAL A 37 -6.26 -10.40 -1.36
C VAL A 37 -7.07 -9.87 -0.18
N VAL A 38 -6.42 -9.74 0.97
CA VAL A 38 -7.03 -9.14 2.16
C VAL A 38 -6.14 -7.99 2.63
N PHE A 39 -6.75 -6.85 2.89
CA PHE A 39 -6.09 -5.68 3.48
C PHE A 39 -6.61 -5.51 4.92
N TYR A 40 -5.72 -5.61 5.88
CA TYR A 40 -6.03 -5.39 7.29
C TYR A 40 -5.66 -3.97 7.68
N ASP A 41 -6.70 -3.21 8.10
CA ASP A 41 -6.60 -1.81 8.47
C ASP A 41 -6.95 -1.69 9.97
N PRO A 42 -6.10 -1.07 10.80
CA PRO A 42 -6.35 -1.00 12.24
C PRO A 42 -7.62 -0.27 12.64
N SER A 43 -8.15 0.60 11.78
CA SER A 43 -9.36 1.36 12.09
C SER A 43 -10.65 0.66 11.71
N LYS A 44 -10.61 -0.28 10.73
CA LYS A 44 -11.84 -0.88 10.18
C LYS A 44 -11.85 -2.40 10.10
N GLY A 45 -10.73 -3.06 10.38
CA GLY A 45 -10.62 -4.51 10.27
C GLY A 45 -10.14 -4.94 8.90
N ALA A 46 -10.95 -5.68 8.14
CA ALA A 46 -10.48 -6.30 6.89
C ALA A 46 -11.28 -5.85 5.68
N TYR A 47 -10.55 -5.60 4.60
CA TYR A 47 -11.12 -5.37 3.26
C TYR A 47 -10.69 -6.54 2.38
N ARG A 48 -11.66 -7.24 1.75
CA ARG A 48 -11.39 -8.47 1.00
C ARG A 48 -11.62 -8.27 -0.48
N GLY A 49 -10.62 -8.69 -1.27
CA GLY A 49 -10.69 -8.68 -2.72
C GLY A 49 -10.19 -7.39 -3.35
N ARG A 50 -9.87 -7.46 -4.65
CA ARG A 50 -9.32 -6.35 -5.42
C ARG A 50 -10.23 -5.14 -5.46
N ASP A 51 -11.53 -5.35 -5.60
CA ASP A 51 -12.49 -4.24 -5.71
C ASP A 51 -12.51 -3.42 -4.43
N GLU A 52 -12.41 -4.06 -3.27
CA GLU A 52 -12.38 -3.36 -2.00
C GLU A 52 -11.07 -2.60 -1.78
N ILE A 53 -9.94 -3.15 -2.22
CA ILE A 53 -8.65 -2.43 -2.18
C ILE A 53 -8.74 -1.18 -3.05
N TYR A 54 -9.25 -1.33 -4.28
CA TYR A 54 -9.41 -0.21 -5.19
C TYR A 54 -10.32 0.87 -4.59
N ARG A 55 -11.44 0.45 -4.00
CA ARG A 55 -12.41 1.37 -3.39
C ARG A 55 -11.79 2.15 -2.22
N ILE A 56 -11.13 1.46 -1.28
CA ILE A 56 -10.57 2.14 -0.09
C ILE A 56 -9.38 3.03 -0.46
N ALA A 57 -8.54 2.60 -1.38
CA ALA A 57 -7.42 3.43 -1.86
C ALA A 57 -7.97 4.70 -2.51
N GLY A 58 -9.02 4.60 -3.32
CA GLY A 58 -9.67 5.74 -3.92
C GLY A 58 -10.27 6.70 -2.91
N ALA A 59 -10.90 6.17 -1.86
CA ALA A 59 -11.46 6.98 -0.79
C ALA A 59 -10.37 7.76 -0.03
N ILE A 60 -9.24 7.13 0.23
CA ILE A 60 -8.10 7.77 0.87
C ILE A 60 -7.56 8.90 -0.02
N ARG A 61 -7.39 8.65 -1.32
CA ARG A 61 -6.92 9.68 -2.26
C ARG A 61 -7.91 10.85 -2.36
N ALA A 62 -9.20 10.58 -2.33
CA ALA A 62 -10.22 11.63 -2.38
C ALA A 62 -10.21 12.51 -1.12
N THR A 63 -9.92 11.92 0.03
CA THR A 63 -9.85 12.66 1.30
C THR A 63 -8.61 13.56 1.35
N HIS A 64 -7.47 13.07 0.86
CA HIS A 64 -6.20 13.81 0.88
C HIS A 64 -5.49 13.73 -0.48
N PRO A 65 -6.03 14.37 -1.53
CA PRO A 65 -5.46 14.24 -2.87
C PRO A 65 -4.06 14.86 -3.01
N ASP A 66 -3.69 15.75 -2.12
CA ASP A 66 -2.38 16.41 -2.09
C ASP A 66 -1.34 15.70 -1.21
N PHE A 67 -1.73 14.64 -0.51
CA PHE A 67 -0.79 13.86 0.29
C PHE A 67 0.05 12.97 -0.61
N GLN A 68 1.34 12.87 -0.26
CA GLN A 68 2.28 11.96 -0.92
C GLN A 68 2.80 10.98 0.11
N TYR A 69 2.92 9.72 -0.30
CA TYR A 69 3.59 8.69 0.48
C TYR A 69 5.08 8.72 0.15
N GLN A 70 5.90 8.71 1.19
CA GLN A 70 7.35 8.69 1.04
C GLN A 70 7.93 7.51 1.80
N PRO A 71 8.54 6.55 1.09
CA PRO A 71 9.23 5.44 1.76
C PRO A 71 10.35 5.94 2.66
N ILE A 72 10.51 5.28 3.81
CA ILE A 72 11.59 5.55 4.75
C ILE A 72 12.51 4.34 4.73
N GLY A 73 13.72 4.52 4.20
CA GLY A 73 14.69 3.44 4.05
C GLY A 73 14.29 2.46 2.94
N GLU A 74 14.99 1.33 2.91
CA GLU A 74 14.75 0.32 1.90
C GLU A 74 13.69 -0.68 2.36
N PRO A 75 12.90 -1.23 1.45
CA PRO A 75 12.02 -2.35 1.79
C PRO A 75 12.83 -3.56 2.22
N GLU A 76 12.27 -4.35 3.12
CA GLU A 76 12.90 -5.57 3.62
C GLU A 76 12.08 -6.78 3.21
N GLU A 77 12.78 -7.87 2.89
CA GLU A 77 12.16 -9.15 2.51
C GLU A 77 12.58 -10.24 3.48
N LEU A 78 11.64 -11.14 3.81
CA LEU A 78 11.92 -12.32 4.60
C LEU A 78 10.94 -13.41 4.19
N GLY A 79 11.44 -14.50 3.59
CA GLY A 79 10.57 -15.56 3.08
C GLY A 79 9.61 -15.00 2.03
N ASN A 80 8.30 -15.19 2.25
CA ASN A 80 7.26 -14.64 1.39
C ASN A 80 6.71 -13.32 1.90
N ALA A 81 7.37 -12.70 2.87
CA ALA A 81 6.93 -11.45 3.48
C ALA A 81 7.82 -10.28 3.08
N GLY A 82 7.24 -9.09 3.09
CA GLY A 82 7.98 -7.87 2.91
C GLY A 82 7.40 -6.75 3.76
N ARG A 83 8.22 -5.78 4.11
CA ARG A 83 7.75 -4.61 4.83
C ARG A 83 8.42 -3.34 4.34
N LEU A 84 7.72 -2.23 4.49
CA LEU A 84 8.20 -0.91 4.08
C LEU A 84 7.64 0.13 5.04
N ARG A 85 8.52 0.90 5.64
CA ARG A 85 8.12 2.06 6.45
C ARG A 85 7.89 3.26 5.55
N TRP A 86 6.93 4.10 5.93
CA TRP A 86 6.60 5.28 5.14
C TRP A 86 6.07 6.40 6.02
N VAL A 87 6.13 7.62 5.48
CA VAL A 87 5.41 8.79 6.00
C VAL A 87 4.53 9.33 4.89
N ALA A 88 3.46 10.04 5.27
CA ALA A 88 2.54 10.63 4.32
C ALA A 88 2.14 12.01 4.79
N GLY A 89 2.00 12.94 3.84
CA GLY A 89 1.60 14.30 4.10
C GLY A 89 1.75 15.15 2.85
N ARG A 90 1.54 16.45 3.02
CA ARG A 90 1.73 17.40 1.92
C ARG A 90 3.21 17.60 1.64
N PRO A 91 3.60 17.75 0.37
CA PRO A 91 4.99 18.02 0.01
C PRO A 91 5.52 19.26 0.75
N GLY A 92 6.72 19.12 1.31
CA GLY A 92 7.39 20.22 2.01
C GLY A 92 6.89 20.51 3.41
N GLU A 93 5.88 19.77 3.88
CA GLU A 93 5.35 19.92 5.25
C GLU A 93 5.74 18.75 6.13
N VAL A 94 5.59 18.92 7.44
CA VAL A 94 5.78 17.81 8.40
C VAL A 94 4.80 16.71 8.08
N PRO A 95 5.21 15.43 8.13
CA PRO A 95 4.30 14.33 7.85
C PRO A 95 3.07 14.34 8.76
N ALA A 96 1.91 14.05 8.18
CA ALA A 96 0.65 13.93 8.91
C ALA A 96 0.46 12.51 9.46
N TYR A 97 1.00 11.50 8.78
CA TYR A 97 0.89 10.09 9.15
C TYR A 97 2.23 9.39 8.96
N ALA A 98 2.44 8.35 9.74
CA ALA A 98 3.55 7.42 9.56
C ALA A 98 3.00 6.00 9.70
N GLY A 99 3.55 5.07 8.94
CA GLY A 99 3.11 3.69 9.00
C GLY A 99 4.14 2.71 8.47
N THR A 100 3.80 1.44 8.62
CA THR A 100 4.54 0.33 8.05
C THR A 100 3.54 -0.57 7.36
N ASP A 101 3.79 -0.85 6.08
CA ASP A 101 3.06 -1.85 5.33
C ASP A 101 3.84 -3.15 5.41
N PHE A 102 3.16 -4.21 5.83
CA PHE A 102 3.68 -5.57 5.86
C PHE A 102 2.84 -6.38 4.88
N ILE A 103 3.50 -7.04 3.93
CA ILE A 103 2.79 -7.84 2.94
C ILE A 103 3.21 -9.30 2.98
N LEU A 104 2.28 -10.17 2.57
CA LEU A 104 2.55 -11.55 2.22
C LEU A 104 2.33 -11.70 0.72
N ALA A 105 3.24 -12.41 0.05
CA ALA A 105 3.14 -12.67 -1.38
C ALA A 105 2.85 -14.15 -1.63
N ARG A 106 2.11 -14.41 -2.71
CA ARG A 106 1.80 -15.75 -3.19
C ARG A 106 1.71 -15.69 -4.71
N ASP A 107 2.42 -16.57 -5.38
CA ASP A 107 2.41 -16.66 -6.86
C ASP A 107 2.78 -15.34 -7.54
N GLY A 108 3.75 -14.61 -6.96
CA GLY A 108 4.26 -13.37 -7.53
C GLY A 108 3.34 -12.16 -7.34
N ARG A 109 2.31 -12.28 -6.50
CA ARG A 109 1.36 -11.22 -6.21
C ARG A 109 1.13 -11.10 -4.71
N ILE A 110 0.58 -9.97 -4.30
CA ILE A 110 0.27 -9.72 -2.88
C ILE A 110 -1.00 -10.47 -2.49
N SER A 111 -0.91 -11.30 -1.46
CA SER A 111 -2.06 -12.04 -0.91
C SER A 111 -2.64 -11.39 0.34
N ALA A 112 -1.84 -10.61 1.07
CA ALA A 112 -2.30 -9.92 2.26
C ALA A 112 -1.47 -8.66 2.50
N ILE A 113 -2.12 -7.62 3.02
CA ILE A 113 -1.47 -6.39 3.46
C ILE A 113 -1.88 -6.14 4.90
N TYR A 114 -0.91 -5.84 5.75
CA TYR A 114 -1.13 -5.47 7.14
C TYR A 114 -0.59 -4.06 7.33
N LEU A 115 -1.45 -3.13 7.66
CA LEU A 115 -1.08 -1.74 7.92
C LEU A 115 -0.91 -1.52 9.41
N PHE A 116 0.25 -1.04 9.80
CA PHE A 116 0.51 -0.60 11.17
C PHE A 116 0.81 0.90 11.14
N PHE A 117 0.09 1.68 11.94
CA PHE A 117 0.44 3.09 12.09
C PHE A 117 1.57 3.19 13.10
N ASP A 118 2.57 4.00 12.77
CA ASP A 118 3.73 4.26 13.61
C ASP A 118 3.61 5.65 14.25
N LYS A 119 4.41 5.89 15.27
CA LYS A 119 4.53 7.23 15.83
C LYS A 119 5.20 8.15 14.82
N LEU A 120 4.73 9.39 14.76
CA LEU A 120 5.35 10.40 13.93
C LEU A 120 6.73 10.73 14.50
N PRO A 121 7.71 11.00 13.60
CA PRO A 121 9.05 11.38 14.04
C PRO A 121 9.09 12.71 14.78
#